data_8d9c0404a2f1f6ce7283df8c8127d60f
#
_entry.id   8d9c0404a2f1f6ce7283df8c8127d60f
#
_cell.length_a   1.000
_cell.length_b   1.000
_cell.length_c   1.000
_cell.angle_alpha   90.00
_cell.angle_beta   90.00
_cell.angle_gamma   90.00
#
_symmetry.space_group_name_H-M   'P 1'
#
loop_
_entity.id
_entity.type
_entity.pdbx_description
1 polymer ?
#
loop_
_entity_poly.entity_id
_entity_poly.type
_entity_poly.pdbx_seq_one_letter_code
_entity_poly.pdbx_strand_id
1 'polypeptide(L)'
;FSFFRNTWSKESTIITLHNLYLQTIGTLWKAQTECYRKLQDRPDRSNEAKMVKDAMPVVIIEGICRPHCSHAAANLEKMSRLAMYDLDHLNERTSAVKALFRALPYVAYTQTSISDRGLKVVVFLDARTPEEYPLAYAICQQTLERIAGHPCDEQCARITQPCSCVWDADAYYNPTPEPYPWREELDTDPSLTNLIKDKRNLPGSNGTPYATSNGSSSPFPPATEACGYIETFARNFTHYHPWQKGNRHESMLAMGRSARRKG
;
A
#
# COMPACT_ATOMS: atom_id res chain seq x y z
N PHE A 1 -7.09 -0.94 -9.45
CA PHE A 1 -5.68 -0.66 -9.22
C PHE A 1 -4.86 -1.95 -9.14
N SER A 2 -3.53 -1.81 -9.18
CA SER A 2 -2.62 -2.97 -9.24
C SER A 2 -2.30 -3.52 -7.87
N PHE A 3 -2.29 -4.86 -7.77
CA PHE A 3 -1.84 -5.63 -6.62
C PHE A 3 -0.61 -6.45 -7.01
N PHE A 4 0.41 -6.44 -6.16
CA PHE A 4 1.67 -7.16 -6.33
C PHE A 4 1.91 -8.06 -5.12
N ARG A 5 2.57 -9.20 -5.32
CA ARG A 5 2.84 -10.16 -4.24
C ARG A 5 3.84 -9.64 -3.20
N ASN A 6 4.68 -8.72 -3.58
CA ASN A 6 5.65 -8.01 -2.74
C ASN A 6 6.19 -6.79 -3.50
N THR A 7 7.04 -5.99 -2.86
CA THR A 7 7.62 -4.77 -3.44
C THR A 7 8.54 -5.01 -4.64
N TRP A 8 9.07 -6.22 -4.82
CA TRP A 8 9.96 -6.55 -5.96
C TRP A 8 9.24 -7.21 -7.12
N SER A 9 8.00 -7.64 -6.92
CA SER A 9 7.23 -8.30 -7.98
C SER A 9 6.96 -7.33 -9.12
N LYS A 10 7.19 -7.80 -10.34
CA LYS A 10 6.76 -7.12 -11.56
C LYS A 10 5.43 -7.66 -12.10
N GLU A 11 4.99 -8.80 -11.57
CA GLU A 11 3.70 -9.40 -11.91
C GLU A 11 2.62 -8.76 -11.05
N SER A 12 1.64 -8.15 -11.70
CA SER A 12 0.49 -7.54 -11.03
C SER A 12 -0.81 -8.24 -11.41
N THR A 13 -1.77 -8.13 -10.51
CA THR A 13 -3.18 -8.45 -10.78
C THR A 13 -4.03 -7.23 -10.46
N ILE A 14 -5.22 -7.14 -11.04
CA ILE A 14 -6.15 -6.05 -10.76
C ILE A 14 -7.00 -6.43 -9.55
N ILE A 15 -7.09 -5.51 -8.59
CA ILE A 15 -7.93 -5.66 -7.40
C ILE A 15 -8.83 -4.43 -7.24
N THR A 16 -10.00 -4.59 -6.64
CA THR A 16 -10.89 -3.50 -6.26
C THR A 16 -10.63 -3.04 -4.82
N LEU A 17 -11.04 -1.82 -4.46
CA LEU A 17 -10.92 -1.32 -3.09
C LEU A 17 -11.75 -2.17 -2.11
N HIS A 18 -12.92 -2.65 -2.56
CA HIS A 18 -13.75 -3.58 -1.79
C HIS A 18 -13.01 -4.90 -1.47
N ASN A 19 -12.35 -5.48 -2.47
CA ASN A 19 -11.59 -6.72 -2.26
C ASN A 19 -10.36 -6.50 -1.35
N LEU A 20 -9.68 -5.35 -1.49
CA LEU A 20 -8.62 -4.96 -0.56
C LEU A 20 -9.15 -4.88 0.88
N TYR A 21 -10.30 -4.21 1.08
CA TYR A 21 -10.96 -4.10 2.38
C TYR A 21 -11.29 -5.48 2.98
N LEU A 22 -11.92 -6.38 2.21
CA LEU A 22 -12.25 -7.72 2.69
C LEU A 22 -11.00 -8.52 3.09
N GLN A 23 -9.91 -8.37 2.37
CA GLN A 23 -8.64 -9.01 2.70
C GLN A 23 -7.98 -8.40 3.93
N THR A 24 -8.11 -7.07 4.11
CA THR A 24 -7.56 -6.34 5.26
C THR A 24 -8.25 -6.73 6.57
N ILE A 25 -9.59 -6.79 6.60
CA ILE A 25 -10.33 -7.20 7.80
C ILE A 25 -10.27 -8.71 8.05
N GLY A 26 -10.00 -9.49 7.00
CA GLY A 26 -9.84 -10.94 7.07
C GLY A 26 -8.52 -11.36 7.73
N THR A 27 -8.31 -12.67 7.82
CA THR A 27 -7.12 -13.23 8.49
C THR A 27 -5.93 -13.47 7.56
N LEU A 28 -6.06 -13.13 6.26
CA LEU A 28 -5.08 -13.47 5.22
C LEU A 28 -3.67 -12.96 5.54
N TRP A 29 -3.55 -11.74 6.01
CA TRP A 29 -2.26 -11.10 6.33
C TRP A 29 -1.96 -11.00 7.82
N LYS A 30 -2.83 -11.59 8.67
CA LYS A 30 -2.76 -11.45 10.13
C LYS A 30 -1.44 -11.94 10.69
N ALA A 31 -1.05 -13.16 10.36
CA ALA A 31 0.17 -13.77 10.89
C ALA A 31 1.44 -12.95 10.54
N GLN A 32 1.54 -12.46 9.30
CA GLN A 32 2.67 -11.64 8.86
C GLN A 32 2.66 -10.27 9.55
N THR A 33 1.50 -9.63 9.64
CA THR A 33 1.35 -8.33 10.33
C THR A 33 1.74 -8.45 11.81
N GLU A 34 1.24 -9.47 12.50
CA GLU A 34 1.58 -9.72 13.91
C GLU A 34 3.06 -10.07 14.10
N CYS A 35 3.65 -10.83 13.16
CA CYS A 35 5.08 -11.13 13.16
C CYS A 35 5.90 -9.83 13.08
N TYR A 36 5.59 -8.94 12.14
CA TYR A 36 6.26 -7.65 12.03
C TYR A 36 6.14 -6.85 13.33
N ARG A 37 4.93 -6.73 13.90
CA ARG A 37 4.66 -5.97 15.14
C ARG A 37 5.46 -6.49 16.34
N LYS A 38 5.76 -7.79 16.41
CA LYS A 38 6.61 -8.39 17.45
C LYS A 38 8.10 -8.10 17.24
N LEU A 39 8.52 -7.88 16.00
CA LEU A 39 9.94 -7.69 15.64
C LEU A 39 10.36 -6.21 15.59
N GLN A 40 9.43 -5.30 15.28
CA GLN A 40 9.75 -3.89 14.98
C GLN A 40 10.46 -3.14 16.12
N ASP A 41 10.20 -3.51 17.38
CA ASP A 41 10.80 -2.87 18.56
C ASP A 41 12.05 -3.59 19.07
N ARG A 42 12.55 -4.55 18.31
CA ARG A 42 13.75 -5.33 18.63
C ARG A 42 14.92 -4.90 17.73
N PRO A 43 15.83 -4.03 18.22
CA PRO A 43 16.95 -3.56 17.41
C PRO A 43 17.85 -4.69 16.90
N ASP A 44 17.99 -5.77 17.68
CA ASP A 44 18.73 -6.98 17.33
C ASP A 44 18.10 -7.77 16.18
N ARG A 45 16.82 -7.53 15.89
CA ARG A 45 16.05 -8.22 14.83
C ARG A 45 15.50 -7.28 13.75
N SER A 46 16.05 -6.09 13.62
CA SER A 46 15.61 -5.08 12.64
C SER A 46 15.64 -5.59 11.20
N ASN A 47 16.63 -6.40 10.83
CA ASN A 47 16.70 -7.02 9.51
C ASN A 47 15.56 -8.00 9.26
N GLU A 48 15.16 -8.77 10.25
CA GLU A 48 14.05 -9.71 10.15
C GLU A 48 12.73 -8.96 10.00
N ALA A 49 12.51 -7.90 10.80
CA ALA A 49 11.34 -7.02 10.67
C ALA A 49 11.27 -6.46 9.23
N LYS A 50 12.39 -5.97 8.70
CA LYS A 50 12.47 -5.48 7.33
C LYS A 50 12.12 -6.57 6.31
N MET A 51 12.66 -7.78 6.45
CA MET A 51 12.35 -8.91 5.56
C MET A 51 10.85 -9.25 5.57
N VAL A 52 10.21 -9.27 6.74
CA VAL A 52 8.76 -9.49 6.85
C VAL A 52 7.99 -8.40 6.13
N LYS A 53 8.35 -7.12 6.34
CA LYS A 53 7.69 -5.98 5.67
C LYS A 53 7.86 -6.05 4.16
N ASP A 54 9.06 -6.33 3.68
CA ASP A 54 9.39 -6.38 2.26
C ASP A 54 8.69 -7.56 1.54
N ALA A 55 8.41 -8.64 2.26
CA ALA A 55 7.67 -9.79 1.74
C ALA A 55 6.14 -9.59 1.72
N MET A 56 5.62 -8.52 2.35
CA MET A 56 4.19 -8.22 2.33
C MET A 56 3.73 -7.91 0.91
N PRO A 57 2.52 -8.34 0.54
CA PRO A 57 1.88 -7.85 -0.68
C PRO A 57 1.71 -6.34 -0.64
N VAL A 58 1.74 -5.72 -1.82
CA VAL A 58 1.56 -4.28 -1.96
C VAL A 58 0.55 -3.95 -3.05
N VAL A 59 -0.07 -2.80 -2.93
CA VAL A 59 -0.95 -2.22 -3.94
C VAL A 59 -0.43 -0.87 -4.39
N ILE A 60 -0.67 -0.53 -5.65
CA ILE A 60 -0.54 0.82 -6.18
C ILE A 60 -1.96 1.36 -6.31
N ILE A 61 -2.40 2.14 -5.33
CA ILE A 61 -3.79 2.61 -5.22
C ILE A 61 -4.17 3.53 -6.38
N GLU A 62 -3.22 4.34 -6.84
CA GLU A 62 -3.43 5.41 -7.82
C GLU A 62 -3.76 4.90 -9.21
N GLY A 63 -3.49 3.61 -9.50
CA GLY A 63 -3.90 3.08 -10.79
C GLY A 63 -3.43 1.69 -11.14
N ILE A 64 -3.59 1.37 -12.42
CA ILE A 64 -3.19 0.09 -13.03
C ILE A 64 -1.84 0.28 -13.71
N CYS A 65 -0.84 -0.49 -13.28
CA CYS A 65 0.48 -0.54 -13.89
C CYS A 65 0.51 -1.58 -15.01
N ARG A 66 1.34 -1.34 -16.01
CA ARG A 66 1.60 -2.30 -17.08
C ARG A 66 2.13 -3.61 -16.51
N PRO A 67 1.65 -4.76 -17.00
CA PRO A 67 2.16 -6.07 -16.56
C PRO A 67 3.68 -6.18 -16.82
N HIS A 68 4.34 -6.91 -15.93
CA HIS A 68 5.78 -7.21 -16.01
C HIS A 68 6.72 -5.98 -15.99
N CYS A 69 6.22 -4.82 -15.57
CA CYS A 69 6.99 -3.59 -15.47
C CYS A 69 7.30 -3.23 -14.01
N SER A 70 8.28 -2.34 -13.82
CA SER A 70 8.58 -1.75 -12.51
C SER A 70 7.46 -0.77 -12.08
N HIS A 71 7.45 -0.41 -10.80
CA HIS A 71 6.52 0.56 -10.21
C HIS A 71 6.87 2.02 -10.56
N ALA A 72 7.38 2.27 -11.77
CA ALA A 72 7.67 3.63 -12.23
C ALA A 72 6.41 4.32 -12.76
N ALA A 73 6.28 5.62 -12.55
CA ALA A 73 5.14 6.41 -13.02
C ALA A 73 4.89 6.27 -14.54
N ALA A 74 5.95 6.15 -15.33
CA ALA A 74 5.85 5.90 -16.79
C ALA A 74 5.18 4.57 -17.16
N ASN A 75 5.06 3.65 -16.22
CA ASN A 75 4.40 2.35 -16.40
C ASN A 75 2.94 2.35 -15.92
N LEU A 76 2.43 3.48 -15.45
CA LEU A 76 1.02 3.61 -15.10
C LEU A 76 0.20 3.67 -16.41
N GLU A 77 -0.70 2.71 -16.58
CA GLU A 77 -1.53 2.57 -17.77
C GLU A 77 -2.87 3.30 -17.62
N LYS A 78 -3.43 3.25 -16.42
CA LYS A 78 -4.74 3.83 -16.13
C LYS A 78 -4.81 4.35 -14.70
N MET A 79 -5.28 5.58 -14.53
CA MET A 79 -5.56 6.15 -13.21
C MET A 79 -6.80 5.54 -12.57
N SER A 80 -6.76 5.33 -11.25
CA SER A 80 -7.91 4.89 -10.45
C SER A 80 -8.78 6.07 -9.98
N ARG A 81 -8.22 7.28 -10.00
CA ARG A 81 -8.76 8.51 -9.40
C ARG A 81 -8.73 8.51 -7.87
N LEU A 82 -8.10 7.53 -7.27
CA LEU A 82 -7.82 7.43 -5.83
C LEU A 82 -6.42 7.95 -5.52
N ALA A 83 -6.21 8.40 -4.28
CA ALA A 83 -4.90 8.75 -3.76
C ALA A 83 -4.72 8.20 -2.35
N MET A 84 -3.52 7.71 -2.03
CA MET A 84 -3.18 7.19 -0.71
C MET A 84 -2.30 8.20 0.04
N TYR A 85 -2.67 8.47 1.28
CA TYR A 85 -1.92 9.29 2.24
C TYR A 85 -1.47 8.43 3.40
N ASP A 86 -0.26 8.67 3.88
CA ASP A 86 0.34 7.94 5.01
C ASP A 86 0.64 8.91 6.14
N LEU A 87 0.12 8.63 7.33
CA LEU A 87 0.39 9.39 8.54
C LEU A 87 1.15 8.48 9.50
N ASP A 88 2.47 8.56 9.48
CA ASP A 88 3.33 7.78 10.35
C ASP A 88 3.41 8.38 11.77
N HIS A 89 3.79 7.56 12.75
CA HIS A 89 4.06 8.00 14.13
C HIS A 89 2.89 8.68 14.87
N LEU A 90 1.65 8.34 14.54
CA LEU A 90 0.47 8.80 15.28
C LEU A 90 0.39 8.19 16.69
N ASN A 91 0.92 6.97 16.88
CA ASN A 91 0.95 6.21 18.14
C ASN A 91 -0.46 6.11 18.77
N GLU A 92 -0.66 6.58 19.98
CA GLU A 92 -1.94 6.54 20.70
C GLU A 92 -3.05 7.34 20.00
N ARG A 93 -2.68 8.27 19.12
CA ARG A 93 -3.64 9.09 18.36
C ARG A 93 -4.24 8.37 17.15
N THR A 94 -3.69 7.21 16.76
CA THR A 94 -4.10 6.49 15.52
C THR A 94 -5.61 6.27 15.47
N SER A 95 -6.23 5.75 16.54
CA SER A 95 -7.67 5.48 16.59
C SER A 95 -8.51 6.74 16.50
N ALA A 96 -8.10 7.82 17.17
CA ALA A 96 -8.81 9.10 17.14
C ALA A 96 -8.77 9.74 15.75
N VAL A 97 -7.59 9.78 15.11
CA VAL A 97 -7.43 10.32 13.76
C VAL A 97 -8.19 9.47 12.73
N LYS A 98 -8.16 8.13 12.88
CA LYS A 98 -8.93 7.21 12.05
C LYS A 98 -10.44 7.49 12.13
N ALA A 99 -10.96 7.76 13.33
CA ALA A 99 -12.36 8.13 13.52
C ALA A 99 -12.73 9.46 12.85
N LEU A 100 -11.86 10.48 12.92
CA LEU A 100 -12.04 11.74 12.21
C LEU A 100 -12.14 11.54 10.70
N PHE A 101 -11.24 10.74 10.14
CA PHE A 101 -11.20 10.51 8.70
C PHE A 101 -12.37 9.67 8.18
N ARG A 102 -12.88 8.74 8.97
CA ARG A 102 -14.10 7.98 8.62
C ARG A 102 -15.34 8.86 8.44
N ALA A 103 -15.38 10.02 9.06
CA ALA A 103 -16.49 10.96 8.95
C ALA A 103 -16.42 11.85 7.67
N LEU A 104 -15.32 11.80 6.92
CA LEU A 104 -15.12 12.61 5.72
C LEU A 104 -15.76 11.92 4.51
N PRO A 105 -16.63 12.59 3.74
CA PRO A 105 -17.37 11.94 2.66
C PRO A 105 -16.48 11.47 1.51
N TYR A 106 -15.34 12.11 1.30
CA TYR A 106 -14.37 11.78 0.26
C TYR A 106 -13.37 10.68 0.65
N VAL A 107 -13.36 10.23 1.90
CA VAL A 107 -12.51 9.11 2.34
C VAL A 107 -13.15 7.79 1.92
N ALA A 108 -12.46 7.07 1.05
CA ALA A 108 -12.89 5.80 0.50
C ALA A 108 -12.49 4.60 1.36
N TYR A 109 -11.33 4.72 2.07
CA TYR A 109 -10.79 3.61 2.86
C TYR A 109 -9.77 4.09 3.87
N THR A 110 -9.70 3.40 5.02
CA THR A 110 -8.61 3.58 5.98
C THR A 110 -8.14 2.25 6.55
N GLN A 111 -6.84 2.12 6.77
CA GLN A 111 -6.23 1.02 7.52
C GLN A 111 -5.13 1.54 8.43
N THR A 112 -4.94 0.89 9.57
CA THR A 112 -3.78 1.09 10.42
C THR A 112 -2.52 0.61 9.68
N SER A 113 -1.38 1.28 9.86
CA SER A 113 -0.11 0.86 9.26
C SER A 113 0.35 -0.50 9.79
N ILE A 114 1.33 -1.12 9.12
CA ILE A 114 1.88 -2.40 9.57
C ILE A 114 2.45 -2.32 11.00
N SER A 115 2.99 -1.16 11.37
CA SER A 115 3.56 -0.92 12.70
C SER A 115 2.53 -0.71 13.81
N ASP A 116 1.25 -0.57 13.47
CA ASP A 116 0.16 -0.17 14.38
C ASP A 116 0.28 1.26 14.94
N ARG A 117 1.22 2.06 14.42
CA ARG A 117 1.56 3.40 14.91
C ARG A 117 1.24 4.52 13.93
N GLY A 118 0.67 4.20 12.81
CA GLY A 118 0.31 5.13 11.75
C GLY A 118 -0.97 4.72 11.06
N LEU A 119 -1.43 5.55 10.16
CA LEU A 119 -2.70 5.40 9.44
C LEU A 119 -2.49 5.62 7.95
N LYS A 120 -3.02 4.73 7.13
CA LYS A 120 -3.13 4.91 5.69
C LYS A 120 -4.56 5.27 5.32
N VAL A 121 -4.70 6.31 4.53
CA VAL A 121 -6.00 6.87 4.13
C VAL A 121 -6.07 6.92 2.62
N VAL A 122 -7.12 6.37 2.05
CA VAL A 122 -7.41 6.46 0.62
C VAL A 122 -8.57 7.42 0.40
N VAL A 123 -8.32 8.43 -0.41
CA VAL A 123 -9.29 9.48 -0.78
C VAL A 123 -9.70 9.29 -2.23
N PHE A 124 -10.96 9.55 -2.54
CA PHE A 124 -11.42 9.72 -3.91
C PHE A 124 -11.04 11.12 -4.39
N LEU A 125 -9.85 11.25 -4.94
CA LEU A 125 -9.26 12.55 -5.31
C LEU A 125 -9.83 13.11 -6.62
N ASP A 126 -10.34 12.27 -7.50
CA ASP A 126 -10.82 12.60 -8.84
C ASP A 126 -9.80 13.30 -9.76
N ALA A 127 -8.51 13.14 -9.51
CA ALA A 127 -7.48 13.51 -10.49
C ALA A 127 -7.55 12.53 -11.65
N ARG A 128 -7.71 13.03 -12.86
CA ARG A 128 -7.99 12.22 -14.07
C ARG A 128 -6.76 11.97 -14.91
N THR A 129 -5.75 12.81 -14.75
CA THR A 129 -4.48 12.70 -15.46
C THR A 129 -3.29 12.75 -14.51
N PRO A 130 -2.13 12.20 -14.91
CA PRO A 130 -0.90 12.28 -14.11
C PRO A 130 -0.45 13.72 -13.83
N GLU A 131 -0.81 14.67 -14.71
CA GLU A 131 -0.46 16.09 -14.58
C GLU A 131 -1.30 16.79 -13.51
N GLU A 132 -2.59 16.43 -13.38
CA GLU A 132 -3.48 16.94 -12.32
C GLU A 132 -3.08 16.42 -10.94
N TYR A 133 -2.60 15.17 -10.87
CA TYR A 133 -2.41 14.43 -9.64
C TYR A 133 -1.55 15.17 -8.59
N PRO A 134 -0.36 15.73 -8.91
CA PRO A 134 0.49 16.36 -7.91
C PRO A 134 -0.17 17.54 -7.20
N LEU A 135 -0.91 18.36 -7.95
CA LEU A 135 -1.61 19.53 -7.38
C LEU A 135 -2.80 19.10 -6.54
N ALA A 136 -3.65 18.25 -7.08
CA ALA A 136 -4.80 17.71 -6.36
C ALA A 136 -4.38 16.99 -5.07
N TYR A 137 -3.31 16.19 -5.14
CA TYR A 137 -2.72 15.50 -4.00
C TYR A 137 -2.26 16.51 -2.92
N ALA A 138 -1.50 17.54 -3.30
CA ALA A 138 -0.97 18.52 -2.36
C ALA A 138 -2.06 19.34 -1.66
N ILE A 139 -3.13 19.72 -2.38
CA ILE A 139 -4.27 20.44 -1.81
C ILE A 139 -4.99 19.56 -0.78
N CYS A 140 -5.32 18.33 -1.15
CA CYS A 140 -5.98 17.39 -0.24
C CYS A 140 -5.09 17.05 0.96
N GLN A 141 -3.77 16.88 0.76
CA GLN A 141 -2.80 16.64 1.83
C GLN A 141 -2.88 17.71 2.92
N GLN A 142 -2.86 19.00 2.56
CA GLN A 142 -2.98 20.10 3.53
C GLN A 142 -4.26 20.01 4.37
N THR A 143 -5.37 19.65 3.74
CA THR A 143 -6.63 19.49 4.45
C THR A 143 -6.59 18.30 5.42
N LEU A 144 -6.04 17.15 5.01
CA LEU A 144 -5.90 15.99 5.89
C LEU A 144 -4.94 16.29 7.06
N GLU A 145 -3.81 16.95 6.81
CA GLU A 145 -2.85 17.35 7.83
C GLU A 145 -3.47 18.32 8.86
N ARG A 146 -4.26 19.28 8.41
CA ARG A 146 -4.98 20.21 9.29
C ARG A 146 -6.01 19.48 10.16
N ILE A 147 -6.76 18.52 9.61
CA ILE A 147 -7.75 17.74 10.34
C ILE A 147 -7.05 16.82 11.37
N ALA A 148 -5.97 16.18 10.97
CA ALA A 148 -5.21 15.27 11.84
C ALA A 148 -4.37 16.01 12.88
N GLY A 149 -4.00 17.30 12.63
CA GLY A 149 -2.97 17.99 13.40
C GLY A 149 -1.64 17.22 13.35
N HIS A 150 -1.32 16.62 12.18
CA HIS A 150 -0.15 15.76 11.97
C HIS A 150 0.24 15.73 10.49
N PRO A 151 1.54 15.80 10.15
CA PRO A 151 1.99 15.74 8.76
C PRO A 151 1.78 14.37 8.13
N CYS A 152 1.53 14.35 6.82
CA CYS A 152 1.61 13.16 6.00
C CYS A 152 3.06 12.88 5.55
N ASP A 153 3.39 11.62 5.26
CA ASP A 153 4.67 11.26 4.65
C ASP A 153 4.73 11.80 3.20
N GLU A 154 5.66 12.71 2.96
CA GLU A 154 5.85 13.33 1.64
C GLU A 154 6.26 12.33 0.55
N GLN A 155 6.87 11.19 0.92
CA GLN A 155 7.23 10.15 -0.04
C GLN A 155 6.01 9.51 -0.69
N CYS A 156 4.86 9.56 -0.02
CA CYS A 156 3.59 9.02 -0.52
C CYS A 156 2.95 9.85 -1.62
N ALA A 157 3.43 11.06 -1.90
CA ALA A 157 2.97 11.88 -3.02
C ALA A 157 3.31 11.30 -4.42
N ARG A 158 4.05 10.21 -4.49
CA ARG A 158 4.35 9.54 -5.76
C ARG A 158 3.15 8.76 -6.25
N ILE A 159 2.76 9.00 -7.51
CA ILE A 159 1.60 8.35 -8.16
C ILE A 159 1.70 6.81 -8.26
N THR A 160 2.84 6.23 -7.95
CA THR A 160 3.05 4.77 -7.93
C THR A 160 3.70 4.31 -6.63
N GLN A 161 3.39 4.99 -5.51
CA GLN A 161 3.90 4.59 -4.21
C GLN A 161 3.28 3.26 -3.76
N PRO A 162 4.08 2.21 -3.50
CA PRO A 162 3.56 0.96 -3.01
C PRO A 162 2.99 1.11 -1.59
N CYS A 163 1.78 0.64 -1.38
CA CYS A 163 1.12 0.54 -0.08
C CYS A 163 1.08 -0.92 0.36
N SER A 164 1.64 -1.25 1.52
CA SER A 164 1.62 -2.61 2.05
C SER A 164 0.21 -3.04 2.44
N CYS A 165 -0.17 -4.24 2.03
CA CYS A 165 -1.39 -4.90 2.46
C CYS A 165 -1.16 -5.46 3.88
N VAL A 166 -1.99 -5.07 4.84
CA VAL A 166 -1.83 -5.46 6.24
C VAL A 166 -3.14 -6.00 6.80
N TRP A 167 -3.07 -6.66 7.94
CA TRP A 167 -4.26 -6.99 8.71
C TRP A 167 -4.64 -5.84 9.63
N ASP A 168 -5.91 -5.40 9.50
CA ASP A 168 -6.54 -4.43 10.37
C ASP A 168 -8.03 -4.78 10.48
N ALA A 169 -8.44 -5.40 11.61
CA ALA A 169 -9.82 -5.81 11.82
C ALA A 169 -10.80 -4.62 11.89
N ASP A 170 -10.27 -3.42 12.14
CA ASP A 170 -11.04 -2.17 12.23
C ASP A 170 -10.82 -1.27 11.01
N ALA A 171 -10.40 -1.83 9.86
CA ALA A 171 -10.32 -1.06 8.62
C ALA A 171 -11.71 -0.53 8.22
N TYR A 172 -11.72 0.62 7.53
CA TYR A 172 -12.94 1.25 7.06
C TYR A 172 -13.01 1.24 5.54
N TYR A 173 -14.21 1.09 5.01
CA TYR A 173 -14.50 1.17 3.58
C TYR A 173 -15.80 1.92 3.33
N ASN A 174 -15.74 2.94 2.47
CA ASN A 174 -16.89 3.64 1.94
C ASN A 174 -17.10 3.19 0.48
N PRO A 175 -18.22 2.54 0.13
CA PRO A 175 -18.48 2.08 -1.23
C PRO A 175 -18.83 3.20 -2.21
N THR A 176 -19.23 4.37 -1.69
CA THR A 176 -19.72 5.52 -2.48
C THR A 176 -19.08 6.83 -2.02
N PRO A 177 -17.73 6.95 -2.05
CA PRO A 177 -17.08 8.17 -1.63
C PRO A 177 -17.40 9.31 -2.61
N GLU A 178 -17.58 10.51 -2.07
CA GLU A 178 -17.68 11.73 -2.87
C GLU A 178 -16.29 12.13 -3.38
N PRO A 179 -16.18 12.81 -4.53
CA PRO A 179 -14.90 13.36 -4.96
C PRO A 179 -14.46 14.48 -4.02
N TYR A 180 -13.14 14.50 -3.71
CA TYR A 180 -12.56 15.62 -2.97
C TYR A 180 -12.60 16.91 -3.83
N PRO A 181 -13.10 18.04 -3.33
CA PRO A 181 -13.39 19.24 -4.12
C PRO A 181 -12.14 20.11 -4.37
N TRP A 182 -11.01 19.51 -4.80
CA TRP A 182 -9.74 20.23 -4.97
C TRP A 182 -9.79 21.31 -6.06
N ARG A 183 -10.69 21.18 -7.06
CA ARG A 183 -10.85 22.19 -8.12
C ARG A 183 -11.55 23.44 -7.58
N GLU A 184 -12.59 23.23 -6.78
CA GLU A 184 -13.33 24.32 -6.12
C GLU A 184 -12.44 25.05 -5.10
N GLU A 185 -11.59 24.34 -4.38
CA GLU A 185 -10.60 24.95 -3.49
C GLU A 185 -9.58 25.79 -4.28
N LEU A 186 -9.10 25.26 -5.42
CA LEU A 186 -8.17 25.96 -6.30
C LEU A 186 -8.81 27.22 -6.92
N ASP A 187 -10.07 27.13 -7.34
CA ASP A 187 -10.82 28.28 -7.87
C ASP A 187 -11.01 29.38 -6.81
N THR A 188 -11.19 28.97 -5.54
CA THR A 188 -11.31 29.89 -4.40
C THR A 188 -9.97 30.49 -3.99
N ASP A 189 -8.89 29.71 -4.02
CA ASP A 189 -7.54 30.15 -3.68
C ASP A 189 -6.52 29.69 -4.76
N PRO A 190 -6.33 30.49 -5.82
CA PRO A 190 -5.35 30.20 -6.88
C PRO A 190 -3.90 30.12 -6.39
N SER A 191 -3.58 30.63 -5.19
CA SER A 191 -2.22 30.55 -4.64
C SER A 191 -1.80 29.12 -4.31
N LEU A 192 -2.75 28.20 -4.18
CA LEU A 192 -2.51 26.76 -3.97
C LEU A 192 -1.68 26.13 -5.10
N THR A 193 -1.64 26.74 -6.30
CA THR A 193 -0.70 26.30 -7.36
C THR A 193 0.75 26.36 -6.95
N ASN A 194 1.12 27.15 -5.94
CA ASN A 194 2.49 27.27 -5.45
C ASN A 194 2.93 26.01 -4.67
N LEU A 195 2.00 25.23 -4.14
CA LEU A 195 2.31 23.98 -3.41
C LEU A 195 3.21 23.00 -4.17
N ILE A 196 3.07 22.95 -5.50
CA ILE A 196 3.90 22.10 -6.34
C ILE A 196 5.15 22.81 -6.88
N LYS A 197 5.20 24.14 -6.86
CA LYS A 197 6.39 24.92 -7.29
C LYS A 197 7.48 24.83 -6.23
N ASP A 198 7.11 24.97 -4.96
CA ASP A 198 8.05 24.91 -3.84
C ASP A 198 8.68 23.51 -3.70
N LYS A 199 7.90 22.45 -3.92
CA LYS A 199 8.39 21.07 -3.89
C LYS A 199 9.37 20.73 -5.02
N ARG A 200 9.31 21.41 -6.18
CA ARG A 200 10.26 21.22 -7.30
C ARG A 200 11.66 21.82 -7.03
N ASN A 201 11.74 22.74 -6.09
CA ASN A 201 12.98 23.44 -5.75
C ASN A 201 13.72 22.83 -4.56
N LEU A 202 13.21 21.76 -3.93
CA LEU A 202 13.91 21.04 -2.87
C LEU A 202 15.07 20.23 -3.46
N PRO A 203 16.31 20.33 -2.88
CA PRO A 203 17.43 19.48 -3.28
C PRO A 203 17.06 18.00 -3.02
N GLY A 204 16.90 17.22 -4.08
CA GLY A 204 16.54 15.81 -3.98
C GLY A 204 15.33 15.39 -4.82
N SER A 205 14.59 16.29 -5.45
CA SER A 205 13.43 15.98 -6.33
C SER A 205 13.82 15.39 -7.70
N ASN A 206 15.13 15.35 -8.02
CA ASN A 206 15.60 14.61 -9.20
C ASN A 206 15.56 13.12 -8.89
N GLY A 207 14.56 12.43 -9.48
CA GLY A 207 14.33 11.00 -9.32
C GLY A 207 15.59 10.18 -9.51
N THR A 208 16.26 9.88 -8.41
CA THR A 208 17.18 8.76 -8.38
C THR A 208 16.34 7.49 -8.48
N PRO A 209 16.59 6.63 -9.49
CA PRO A 209 16.03 5.30 -9.47
C PRO A 209 16.44 4.64 -8.15
N TYR A 210 15.52 3.92 -7.53
CA TYR A 210 15.85 3.04 -6.40
C TYR A 210 17.15 2.32 -6.75
N ALA A 211 18.21 2.64 -6.01
CA ALA A 211 19.46 1.90 -6.10
C ALA A 211 19.13 0.45 -5.74
N THR A 212 19.15 -0.41 -6.73
CA THR A 212 19.22 -1.84 -6.53
C THR A 212 20.53 -2.09 -5.81
N SER A 213 20.48 -2.30 -4.49
CA SER A 213 21.61 -2.87 -3.77
C SER A 213 21.80 -4.28 -4.32
N ASN A 214 22.77 -4.42 -5.24
CA ASN A 214 23.32 -5.68 -5.64
C ASN A 214 24.10 -6.25 -4.44
N GLY A 215 23.39 -6.93 -3.56
CA GLY A 215 23.93 -7.73 -2.48
C GLY A 215 23.48 -9.16 -2.70
N SER A 216 24.31 -9.93 -3.36
CA SER A 216 24.20 -11.38 -3.48
C SER A 216 24.36 -12.02 -2.11
N SER A 217 23.25 -12.29 -1.43
CA SER A 217 23.18 -13.28 -0.35
C SER A 217 21.77 -13.87 -0.35
N SER A 218 21.69 -15.19 -0.36
CA SER A 218 20.47 -15.97 -0.35
C SER A 218 19.53 -15.53 0.79
N PRO A 219 18.27 -15.20 0.53
CA PRO A 219 17.37 -14.62 1.53
C PRO A 219 16.52 -15.67 2.26
N PHE A 220 17.02 -16.91 2.44
CA PHE A 220 16.22 -17.94 3.09
C PHE A 220 16.55 -18.09 4.57
N PRO A 221 15.53 -18.02 5.48
CA PRO A 221 15.72 -18.34 6.90
C PRO A 221 16.07 -19.81 7.10
N PRO A 222 16.70 -20.18 8.23
CA PRO A 222 17.04 -21.57 8.56
C PRO A 222 15.79 -22.47 8.59
N ALA A 223 15.98 -23.75 8.27
CA ALA A 223 14.92 -24.73 7.97
C ALA A 223 13.77 -24.85 9.02
N THR A 224 14.01 -24.50 10.27
CA THR A 224 12.99 -24.49 11.34
C THR A 224 11.98 -23.34 11.24
N GLU A 225 12.36 -22.22 10.64
CA GLU A 225 11.44 -21.09 10.40
C GLU A 225 10.73 -21.20 9.03
N ALA A 226 11.31 -21.96 8.10
CA ALA A 226 10.74 -22.24 6.78
C ALA A 226 9.39 -22.98 6.87
N CYS A 227 9.15 -23.78 7.91
CA CYS A 227 7.93 -24.54 8.08
C CYS A 227 6.70 -23.62 8.23
N GLY A 228 6.76 -22.61 9.09
CA GLY A 228 5.68 -21.64 9.26
C GLY A 228 5.42 -20.78 8.01
N TYR A 229 6.48 -20.48 7.25
CA TYR A 229 6.36 -19.76 5.98
C TYR A 229 5.69 -20.62 4.90
N ILE A 230 6.04 -21.91 4.81
CA ILE A 230 5.45 -22.87 3.87
C ILE A 230 3.96 -23.07 4.19
N GLU A 231 3.60 -23.21 5.47
CA GLU A 231 2.20 -23.33 5.89
C GLU A 231 1.38 -22.09 5.55
N THR A 232 1.93 -20.91 5.81
CA THR A 232 1.29 -19.64 5.46
C THR A 232 1.16 -19.48 3.94
N PHE A 233 2.19 -19.86 3.19
CA PHE A 233 2.15 -19.87 1.73
C PHE A 233 1.10 -20.84 1.19
N ALA A 234 1.05 -22.07 1.72
CA ALA A 234 0.07 -23.08 1.32
C ALA A 234 -1.36 -22.64 1.63
N ARG A 235 -1.59 -22.05 2.81
CA ARG A 235 -2.89 -21.50 3.21
C ARG A 235 -3.34 -20.36 2.30
N ASN A 236 -2.44 -19.42 2.01
CA ASN A 236 -2.72 -18.31 1.11
C ASN A 236 -2.98 -18.78 -0.32
N PHE A 237 -2.18 -19.76 -0.79
CA PHE A 237 -2.37 -20.34 -2.12
C PHE A 237 -3.74 -21.02 -2.24
N THR A 238 -4.15 -21.83 -1.26
CA THR A 238 -5.45 -22.52 -1.27
C THR A 238 -6.63 -21.56 -1.12
N HIS A 239 -6.45 -20.41 -0.47
CA HIS A 239 -7.48 -19.38 -0.40
C HIS A 239 -7.78 -18.76 -1.77
N TYR A 240 -6.76 -18.50 -2.58
CA TYR A 240 -6.92 -17.95 -3.94
C TYR A 240 -7.22 -19.01 -5.01
N HIS A 241 -6.90 -20.27 -4.72
CA HIS A 241 -7.13 -21.42 -5.60
C HIS A 241 -7.89 -22.49 -4.81
N PRO A 242 -9.20 -22.28 -4.51
CA PRO A 242 -9.97 -23.21 -3.71
C PRO A 242 -9.99 -24.59 -4.37
N TRP A 243 -9.84 -25.60 -3.54
CA TRP A 243 -9.91 -26.99 -3.97
C TRP A 243 -11.29 -27.32 -4.54
N GLN A 244 -11.38 -27.56 -5.84
CA GLN A 244 -12.58 -28.06 -6.48
C GLN A 244 -12.49 -29.58 -6.63
N LYS A 245 -13.62 -30.27 -6.49
CA LYS A 245 -13.70 -31.73 -6.72
C LYS A 245 -13.33 -32.02 -8.17
N GLY A 246 -12.26 -32.82 -8.39
CA GLY A 246 -11.70 -33.12 -9.71
C GLY A 246 -10.46 -32.31 -10.10
N ASN A 247 -10.15 -31.19 -9.44
CA ASN A 247 -9.04 -30.29 -9.82
C ASN A 247 -7.84 -30.31 -8.86
N ARG A 248 -7.83 -31.29 -7.94
CA ARG A 248 -6.85 -31.37 -6.84
C ARG A 248 -5.42 -31.51 -7.36
N HIS A 249 -5.21 -32.30 -8.40
CA HIS A 249 -3.89 -32.56 -8.96
C HIS A 249 -3.31 -31.31 -9.64
N GLU A 250 -4.08 -30.62 -10.44
CA GLU A 250 -3.65 -29.37 -11.09
C GLU A 250 -3.34 -28.25 -10.09
N SER A 251 -4.15 -28.13 -9.04
CA SER A 251 -3.92 -27.17 -7.96
C SER A 251 -2.61 -27.49 -7.20
N MET A 252 -2.29 -28.75 -6.94
CA MET A 252 -1.03 -29.16 -6.34
C MET A 252 0.18 -28.88 -7.26
N LEU A 253 0.04 -29.16 -8.56
CA LEU A 253 1.07 -28.84 -9.54
C LEU A 253 1.30 -27.33 -9.68
N ALA A 254 0.23 -26.53 -9.64
CA ALA A 254 0.32 -25.07 -9.67
C ALA A 254 1.01 -24.53 -8.40
N MET A 255 0.68 -25.08 -7.23
CA MET A 255 1.34 -24.76 -5.96
C MET A 255 2.84 -25.09 -6.00
N GLY A 256 3.19 -26.30 -6.48
CA GLY A 256 4.59 -26.73 -6.61
C GLY A 256 5.37 -25.88 -7.63
N ARG A 257 4.76 -25.45 -8.74
CA ARG A 257 5.38 -24.52 -9.69
C ARG A 257 5.56 -23.13 -9.10
N SER A 258 4.58 -22.67 -8.34
CA SER A 258 4.65 -21.37 -7.66
C SER A 258 5.72 -21.34 -6.55
N ALA A 259 5.86 -22.44 -5.79
CA ALA A 259 6.90 -22.59 -4.79
C ALA A 259 8.31 -22.63 -5.43
N ARG A 260 8.49 -23.37 -6.53
CA ARG A 260 9.79 -23.46 -7.26
C ARG A 260 10.23 -22.16 -7.91
N ARG A 261 9.32 -21.24 -8.26
CA ARG A 261 9.68 -19.91 -8.79
C ARG A 261 10.13 -18.95 -7.70
N LYS A 262 9.96 -19.31 -6.43
CA LYS A 262 10.33 -18.50 -5.26
C LYS A 262 11.56 -19.04 -4.54
N GLY A 263 11.99 -20.25 -4.81
CA GLY A 263 13.26 -20.86 -4.41
C GLY A 263 14.18 -20.85 -5.57
#